data_e2587c06f7196ee60d0e3f621a2693af
#
_entry.id   e2587c06f7196ee60d0e3f621a2693af
#
_cell.length_a   1.000
_cell.length_b   1.000
_cell.length_c   1.000
_cell.angle_alpha   90.00
_cell.angle_beta   90.00
_cell.angle_gamma   90.00
#
_symmetry.space_group_name_H-M   'P 1'
#
loop_
_entity.id
_entity.type
_entity.pdbx_description
1 polymer ?
#
loop_
_entity_poly.entity_id
_entity_poly.type
_entity_poly.pdbx_seq_one_letter_code
_entity_poly.pdbx_strand_id
1 'polypeptide(L)'
;MVEYLQKGSQVVLPVKGNSMLPFIRGDRDKVLLRKMPQVGVGDVVLARTEAGKYVIHRIVGEEPGILVLKGDGNLSGTERCTDDNVLGTVVEVQKPSGRKLNPASVKNWHKLPLFLRRVIIASYKKLFRL
;
A
#
# COMPACT_ATOMS: atom_id res chain seq x y z
N MET A 1 -5.02 4.86 -17.12
CA MET A 1 -4.60 3.86 -16.11
C MET A 1 -5.77 3.03 -15.61
N VAL A 2 -6.80 3.66 -15.06
CA VAL A 2 -7.98 2.94 -14.53
C VAL A 2 -8.61 2.03 -15.58
N GLU A 3 -8.69 2.49 -16.80
CA GLU A 3 -9.24 1.71 -17.92
C GLU A 3 -8.46 0.42 -18.16
N TYR A 4 -7.14 0.47 -18.11
CA TYR A 4 -6.30 -0.71 -18.28
C TYR A 4 -6.53 -1.72 -17.14
N LEU A 5 -6.64 -1.26 -15.91
CA LEU A 5 -6.92 -2.12 -14.77
C LEU A 5 -8.28 -2.78 -14.88
N GLN A 6 -9.32 -2.03 -15.30
CA GLN A 6 -10.67 -2.56 -15.49
C GLN A 6 -10.72 -3.64 -16.58
N LYS A 7 -9.85 -3.55 -17.58
CA LYS A 7 -9.74 -4.54 -18.66
C LYS A 7 -8.88 -5.74 -18.29
N GLY A 8 -8.40 -5.82 -17.05
CA GLY A 8 -7.55 -6.92 -16.59
C GLY A 8 -6.07 -6.77 -16.93
N SER A 9 -5.65 -5.64 -17.49
CA SER A 9 -4.25 -5.36 -17.78
C SER A 9 -3.49 -5.04 -16.51
N GLN A 10 -2.19 -5.31 -16.51
CA GLN A 10 -1.28 -4.91 -15.44
C GLN A 10 -0.75 -3.50 -15.72
N VAL A 11 -0.55 -2.73 -14.65
CA VAL A 11 -0.02 -1.37 -14.75
C VAL A 11 1.13 -1.23 -13.78
N VAL A 12 2.26 -0.67 -14.26
CA VAL A 12 3.41 -0.34 -13.41
C VAL A 12 3.42 1.16 -13.17
N LEU A 13 3.49 1.56 -11.90
CA LEU A 13 3.52 2.96 -11.51
C LEU A 13 4.71 3.25 -10.60
N PRO A 14 5.36 4.41 -10.76
CA PRO A 14 6.27 4.91 -9.75
C PRO A 14 5.49 5.35 -8.52
N VAL A 15 6.07 5.14 -7.34
CA VAL A 15 5.46 5.53 -6.08
C VAL A 15 6.04 6.87 -5.64
N LYS A 16 5.18 7.73 -5.06
CA LYS A 16 5.60 8.99 -4.44
C LYS A 16 5.25 8.97 -2.96
N GLY A 17 6.05 9.71 -2.17
CA GLY A 17 5.84 9.82 -0.74
C GLY A 17 6.31 8.59 0.03
N ASN A 18 6.27 8.68 1.34
CA ASN A 18 6.85 7.68 2.25
C ASN A 18 5.81 6.99 3.13
N SER A 19 4.53 7.05 2.75
CA SER A 19 3.46 6.49 3.57
C SER A 19 3.49 4.96 3.68
N MET A 20 4.25 4.28 2.81
CA MET A 20 4.36 2.82 2.81
C MET A 20 5.73 2.32 3.27
N LEU A 21 6.56 3.17 3.87
CA LEU A 21 7.79 2.70 4.50
C LEU A 21 7.47 1.68 5.59
N PRO A 22 8.31 0.70 5.84
CA PRO A 22 9.62 0.46 5.25
C PRO A 22 9.59 -0.39 3.97
N PHE A 23 8.42 -0.81 3.48
CA PHE A 23 8.32 -1.79 2.40
C PHE A 23 8.33 -1.18 1.01
N ILE A 24 7.72 -0.01 0.85
CA ILE A 24 7.69 0.71 -0.41
C ILE A 24 8.27 2.10 -0.17
N ARG A 25 9.32 2.44 -0.89
CA ARG A 25 9.97 3.74 -0.78
C ARG A 25 9.59 4.63 -1.96
N GLY A 26 8.98 5.76 -1.66
CA GLY A 26 8.62 6.76 -2.67
C GLY A 26 9.86 7.32 -3.37
N ASP A 27 9.65 7.78 -4.60
CA ASP A 27 10.69 8.34 -5.48
C ASP A 27 11.83 7.37 -5.82
N ARG A 28 11.65 6.08 -5.52
CA ARG A 28 12.60 5.02 -5.83
C ARG A 28 11.94 3.77 -6.37
N ASP A 29 10.91 3.28 -5.67
CA ASP A 29 10.28 2.00 -5.98
C ASP A 29 9.13 2.17 -6.96
N LYS A 30 8.83 1.11 -7.71
CA LYS A 30 7.65 1.01 -8.58
C LYS A 30 6.75 -0.10 -8.07
N VAL A 31 5.48 -0.02 -8.38
CA VAL A 31 4.51 -1.06 -8.03
C VAL A 31 3.83 -1.58 -9.28
N LEU A 32 3.62 -2.89 -9.31
CA LEU A 32 2.83 -3.57 -10.33
C LEU A 32 1.42 -3.74 -9.79
N LEU A 33 0.45 -3.14 -10.47
CA LEU A 33 -0.96 -3.18 -10.10
C LEU A 33 -1.72 -4.13 -11.00
N ARG A 34 -2.67 -4.85 -10.40
CA ARG A 34 -3.62 -5.70 -11.11
C ARG A 34 -4.98 -5.61 -10.43
N LYS A 35 -6.05 -5.56 -11.22
CA LYS A 35 -7.40 -5.65 -10.68
C LYS A 35 -7.65 -7.10 -10.25
N MET A 36 -7.89 -7.30 -8.96
CA MET A 36 -8.17 -8.61 -8.40
C MET A 36 -9.68 -8.78 -8.18
N PRO A 37 -10.21 -10.01 -8.30
CA PRO A 37 -11.63 -10.26 -8.09
C PRO A 37 -12.07 -10.01 -6.66
N GLN A 38 -11.18 -10.19 -5.69
CA GLN A 38 -11.45 -9.96 -4.28
C GLN A 38 -10.23 -9.34 -3.62
N VAL A 39 -10.47 -8.48 -2.63
CA VAL A 39 -9.45 -7.88 -1.80
C VAL A 39 -9.84 -8.05 -0.33
N GLY A 40 -8.86 -8.08 0.55
CA GLY A 40 -9.10 -8.26 1.97
C GLY A 40 -7.96 -7.73 2.82
N VAL A 41 -8.13 -7.86 4.13
CA VAL A 41 -7.13 -7.44 5.11
C VAL A 41 -5.77 -8.04 4.78
N GLY A 42 -4.76 -7.18 4.75
CA GLY A 42 -3.39 -7.54 4.41
C GLY A 42 -2.98 -7.16 2.99
N ASP A 43 -3.94 -6.95 2.09
CA ASP A 43 -3.63 -6.51 0.72
C ASP A 43 -3.27 -5.02 0.70
N VAL A 44 -2.33 -4.67 -0.18
CA VAL A 44 -2.00 -3.28 -0.49
C VAL A 44 -2.70 -2.92 -1.80
N VAL A 45 -3.48 -1.86 -1.77
CA VAL A 45 -4.34 -1.47 -2.90
C VAL A 45 -4.12 -0.03 -3.29
N LEU A 46 -4.35 0.26 -4.58
CA LEU A 46 -4.59 1.61 -5.06
C LEU A 46 -6.08 1.87 -4.94
N ALA A 47 -6.46 2.86 -4.15
CA ALA A 47 -7.86 3.18 -3.91
C ALA A 47 -8.10 4.67 -3.85
N ARG A 48 -9.33 5.06 -4.14
CA ARG A 48 -9.81 6.42 -3.91
C ARG A 48 -10.52 6.45 -2.57
N THR A 49 -10.05 7.27 -1.64
CA THR A 49 -10.59 7.36 -0.30
C THR A 49 -11.90 8.17 -0.27
N GLU A 50 -12.63 8.11 0.85
CA GLU A 50 -13.82 8.94 1.07
C GLU A 50 -13.52 10.44 0.94
N ALA A 51 -12.29 10.85 1.29
CA ALA A 51 -11.83 12.22 1.13
C ALA A 51 -11.49 12.59 -0.32
N GLY A 52 -11.62 11.66 -1.26
CA GLY A 52 -11.36 11.89 -2.68
C GLY A 52 -9.90 11.78 -3.07
N LYS A 53 -9.03 11.29 -2.20
CA LYS A 53 -7.60 11.11 -2.49
C LYS A 53 -7.33 9.73 -3.05
N TYR A 54 -6.37 9.63 -3.96
CA TYR A 54 -5.82 8.35 -4.41
C TYR A 54 -4.64 7.98 -3.53
N VAL A 55 -4.69 6.79 -2.97
CA VAL A 55 -3.64 6.29 -2.07
C VAL A 55 -3.26 4.86 -2.44
N ILE A 56 -2.02 4.50 -2.14
CA ILE A 56 -1.55 3.11 -2.15
C ILE A 56 -1.28 2.74 -0.70
N HIS A 57 -2.24 2.08 -0.07
CA HIS A 57 -2.19 1.75 1.35
C HIS A 57 -2.64 0.31 1.58
N ARG A 58 -2.34 -0.20 2.77
CA ARG A 58 -2.73 -1.55 3.17
C ARG A 58 -4.13 -1.56 3.77
N ILE A 59 -4.91 -2.58 3.42
CA ILE A 59 -6.20 -2.85 4.05
C ILE A 59 -5.91 -3.43 5.44
N VAL A 60 -6.33 -2.73 6.48
CA VAL A 60 -6.10 -3.13 7.88
C VAL A 60 -7.40 -3.54 8.58
N GLY A 61 -8.54 -3.29 7.98
CA GLY A 61 -9.84 -3.67 8.53
C GLY A 61 -10.91 -3.69 7.48
N GLU A 62 -11.99 -4.41 7.78
CA GLU A 62 -13.17 -4.50 6.93
C GLU A 62 -14.42 -4.30 7.78
N GLU A 63 -15.36 -3.55 7.22
CA GLU A 63 -16.72 -3.40 7.71
C GLU A 63 -17.64 -3.68 6.53
N PRO A 64 -18.95 -3.93 6.72
CA PRO A 64 -19.86 -4.15 5.59
C PRO A 64 -19.79 -3.00 4.57
N GLY A 65 -19.31 -3.29 3.35
CA GLY A 65 -19.17 -2.32 2.27
C GLY A 65 -18.04 -1.31 2.41
N ILE A 66 -17.25 -1.37 3.49
CA ILE A 66 -16.19 -0.40 3.77
C ILE A 66 -14.87 -1.12 4.05
N LEU A 67 -13.80 -0.59 3.47
CA LEU A 67 -12.43 -1.01 3.74
C LEU A 67 -11.73 0.08 4.53
N VAL A 68 -10.99 -0.32 5.55
CA VAL A 68 -10.16 0.59 6.35
C VAL A 68 -8.73 0.45 5.89
N LEU A 69 -8.13 1.56 5.50
CA LEU A 69 -6.81 1.62 4.89
C LEU A 69 -5.81 2.33 5.81
N LYS A 70 -4.57 1.88 5.78
CA LYS A 70 -3.49 2.53 6.53
C LYS A 70 -2.18 2.36 5.80
N GLY A 71 -1.40 3.43 5.68
CA GLY A 71 -0.04 3.34 5.19
C GLY A 71 0.85 2.62 6.20
N ASP A 72 1.74 1.75 5.73
CA ASP A 72 2.66 1.02 6.61
C ASP A 72 3.58 1.97 7.38
N GLY A 73 3.90 3.12 6.80
CA GLY A 73 4.70 4.16 7.43
C GLY A 73 3.89 5.15 8.28
N ASN A 74 2.57 5.03 8.31
CA ASN A 74 1.71 5.87 9.14
C ASN A 74 1.53 5.20 10.50
N LEU A 75 1.92 5.90 11.55
CA LEU A 75 1.85 5.38 12.93
C LEU A 75 0.50 5.67 13.57
N SER A 76 -0.28 6.58 12.99
CA SER A 76 -1.61 6.94 13.45
C SER A 76 -2.47 7.33 12.25
N GLY A 77 -3.79 7.22 12.43
CA GLY A 77 -4.73 7.60 11.39
C GLY A 77 -4.97 6.51 10.36
N THR A 78 -6.17 6.50 9.83
CA THR A 78 -6.61 5.57 8.79
C THR A 78 -7.45 6.35 7.78
N GLU A 79 -7.60 5.78 6.59
CA GLU A 79 -8.57 6.24 5.60
C GLU A 79 -9.60 5.14 5.38
N ARG A 80 -10.69 5.50 4.74
CA ARG A 80 -11.78 4.57 4.42
C ARG A 80 -12.13 4.68 2.94
N CYS A 81 -12.51 3.57 2.36
CA CYS A 81 -13.06 3.55 1.00
C CYS A 81 -14.11 2.45 0.89
N THR A 82 -14.94 2.55 -0.15
CA THR A 82 -15.82 1.45 -0.51
C THR A 82 -15.09 0.46 -1.40
N ASP A 83 -15.60 -0.76 -1.49
CA ASP A 83 -15.03 -1.78 -2.37
C ASP A 83 -14.94 -1.30 -3.83
N ASP A 84 -15.94 -0.53 -4.28
CA ASP A 84 -16.00 -0.01 -5.64
C ASP A 84 -14.89 0.98 -5.97
N ASN A 85 -14.28 1.58 -4.96
CA ASN A 85 -13.22 2.56 -5.12
C ASN A 85 -11.81 1.94 -5.03
N VAL A 86 -11.71 0.63 -4.95
CA VAL A 86 -10.42 -0.08 -5.10
C VAL A 86 -10.16 -0.25 -6.59
N LEU A 87 -9.10 0.38 -7.07
CA LEU A 87 -8.75 0.39 -8.49
C LEU A 87 -7.84 -0.76 -8.88
N GLY A 88 -7.01 -1.21 -7.97
CA GLY A 88 -6.11 -2.33 -8.23
C GLY A 88 -5.37 -2.74 -6.98
N THR A 89 -4.78 -3.92 -7.04
CA THR A 89 -3.98 -4.49 -5.95
C THR A 89 -2.51 -4.46 -6.34
N VAL A 90 -1.64 -4.08 -5.40
CA VAL A 90 -0.20 -4.16 -5.60
C VAL A 90 0.20 -5.62 -5.43
N VAL A 91 0.55 -6.25 -6.54
CA VAL A 91 0.98 -7.65 -6.55
C VAL A 91 2.49 -7.80 -6.47
N GLU A 92 3.22 -6.73 -6.76
CA GLU A 92 4.67 -6.74 -6.73
C GLU A 92 5.21 -5.33 -6.52
N VAL A 93 6.18 -5.19 -5.63
CA VAL A 93 6.98 -3.98 -5.46
C VAL A 93 8.32 -4.22 -6.15
N GLN A 94 8.70 -3.32 -7.05
CA GLN A 94 9.92 -3.44 -7.84
C GLN A 94 10.96 -2.45 -7.33
N LYS A 95 12.09 -2.98 -6.87
CA LYS A 95 13.22 -2.20 -6.38
C LYS A 95 14.18 -1.87 -7.53
N PRO A 96 14.93 -0.75 -7.46
CA PRO A 96 15.94 -0.43 -8.48
C PRO A 96 16.99 -1.51 -8.67
N SER A 97 17.28 -2.27 -7.61
CA SER A 97 18.23 -3.39 -7.64
C SER A 97 17.73 -4.60 -8.44
N GLY A 98 16.47 -4.60 -8.86
CA GLY A 98 15.82 -5.76 -9.47
C GLY A 98 15.13 -6.69 -8.48
N ARG A 99 15.29 -6.45 -7.17
CA ARG A 99 14.56 -7.21 -6.14
C ARG A 99 13.07 -6.92 -6.23
N LYS A 100 12.28 -7.94 -5.95
CA LYS A 100 10.82 -7.88 -6.00
C LYS A 100 10.24 -8.34 -4.67
N LEU A 101 9.16 -7.69 -4.23
CA LEU A 101 8.47 -8.01 -3.00
C LEU A 101 6.96 -8.04 -3.29
N ASN A 102 6.30 -9.12 -2.87
CA ASN A 102 4.83 -9.10 -2.80
C ASN A 102 4.45 -8.52 -1.43
N PRO A 103 3.77 -7.36 -1.36
CA PRO A 103 3.47 -6.73 -0.08
C PRO A 103 2.53 -7.56 0.81
N ALA A 104 1.77 -8.52 0.25
CA ALA A 104 0.98 -9.44 1.05
C ALA A 104 1.84 -10.35 1.93
N SER A 105 3.11 -10.57 1.58
CA SER A 105 4.04 -11.37 2.37
C SER A 105 4.36 -10.76 3.74
N VAL A 106 4.13 -9.45 3.90
CA VAL A 106 4.34 -8.72 5.16
C VAL A 106 3.02 -8.16 5.71
N LYS A 107 1.92 -8.86 5.44
CA LYS A 107 0.56 -8.45 5.84
C LYS A 107 0.37 -8.25 7.34
N ASN A 108 1.21 -8.86 8.16
CA ASN A 108 1.11 -8.79 9.62
C ASN A 108 1.87 -7.58 10.22
N TRP A 109 2.38 -6.68 9.38
CA TRP A 109 3.13 -5.51 9.84
C TRP A 109 2.38 -4.73 10.93
N HIS A 110 1.09 -4.45 10.74
CA HIS A 110 0.30 -3.67 11.69
C HIS A 110 -0.06 -4.43 12.97
N LYS A 111 0.25 -5.73 13.06
CA LYS A 111 0.13 -6.52 14.29
C LYS A 111 1.32 -6.35 15.23
N LEU A 112 2.44 -5.80 14.73
CA LEU A 112 3.57 -5.49 15.57
C LEU A 112 3.20 -4.37 16.54
N PRO A 113 3.77 -4.37 17.78
CA PRO A 113 3.59 -3.27 18.72
C PRO A 113 3.98 -1.93 18.10
N LEU A 114 3.23 -0.89 18.43
CA LEU A 114 3.46 0.45 17.88
C LEU A 114 4.89 0.93 18.09
N PHE A 115 5.46 0.68 19.27
CA PHE A 115 6.83 1.13 19.56
C PHE A 115 7.87 0.48 18.64
N LEU A 116 7.68 -0.80 18.29
CA LEU A 116 8.58 -1.48 17.35
C LEU A 116 8.46 -0.88 15.95
N ARG A 117 7.25 -0.62 15.51
CA ARG A 117 7.03 0.01 14.20
C ARG A 117 7.66 1.41 14.15
N ARG A 118 7.53 2.19 15.22
CA ARG A 118 8.19 3.50 15.33
C ARG A 118 9.71 3.39 15.22
N VAL A 119 10.30 2.45 15.94
CA VAL A 119 11.76 2.25 15.92
C VAL A 119 12.22 1.85 14.51
N ILE A 120 11.53 0.90 13.89
CA ILE A 120 11.89 0.42 12.55
C ILE A 120 11.81 1.56 11.53
N ILE A 121 10.70 2.31 11.53
CA ILE A 121 10.50 3.41 10.57
C ILE A 121 11.51 4.53 10.81
N ALA A 122 11.73 4.92 12.06
CA ALA A 122 12.69 5.96 12.41
C ALA A 122 14.11 5.56 12.01
N SER A 123 14.48 4.31 12.26
CA SER A 123 15.78 3.77 11.87
C SER A 123 15.95 3.76 10.35
N TYR A 124 14.91 3.37 9.63
CA TYR A 124 14.91 3.39 8.16
C TYR A 124 15.12 4.80 7.64
N LYS A 125 14.35 5.77 8.15
CA LYS A 125 14.46 7.17 7.73
C LYS A 125 15.84 7.74 8.02
N LYS A 126 16.40 7.44 9.19
CA LYS A 126 17.73 7.89 9.58
C LYS A 126 18.80 7.30 8.67
N LEU A 127 18.73 5.99 8.41
CA LEU A 127 19.71 5.28 7.59
C LEU A 127 19.73 5.80 6.16
N PHE A 128 18.58 6.10 5.58
CA PHE A 128 18.44 6.57 4.20
C PHE A 128 18.20 8.08 4.09
N ARG A 129 18.25 8.81 5.18
CA ARG A 129 18.09 10.28 5.24
C ARG A 129 16.77 10.76 4.63
N LEU A 130 15.69 10.09 5.00
CA LEU A 130 14.35 10.45 4.53
C LEU A 130 13.61 11.37 5.49
#